data_02369230c32adeace66772cee86f6d99
#
_entry.id   02369230c32adeace66772cee86f6d99
#
_cell.length_a   1.000
_cell.length_b   1.000
_cell.length_c   1.000
_cell.angle_alpha   90.00
_cell.angle_beta   90.00
_cell.angle_gamma   90.00
#
_symmetry.space_group_name_H-M   'P 1'
#
loop_
_entity.id
_entity.type
_entity.pdbx_description
1 polymer ?
#
loop_
_entity_poly.entity_id
_entity_poly.type
_entity_poly.pdbx_seq_one_letter_code
_entity_poly.pdbx_strand_id
1 'polypeptide(L)'
;MSTKHRGLFSSLGEAIAGFAVDVVYGRRKGLGAALLGAFLLVLSKIFEVLVRLRLWLYRHRLFRDTPLGCKVVVVGNLTVGGTGKTPVVLKMAQVLASRGRKVAILSRGYKGASDSMAKRFWRWLTQGSRPDPVVVSDGKTILVGPDEAGDEPYMLACNLLKEGVVVIVDRNRVEGGRFALRRFGVDTILLDDGLQYLPLRGQINLLLVDSRDPFGNGCLLPRGILREPVANLSRASYVFVTKSSGPPSAELTALIRKHNPQAEIISCAHQAVELMEVDGPGRYPMESLKGRRVACFSGIATPERFEETLLAQGAVLVARRRFLDHHAFNDEDLDEVLDQALRAKAEMIITTEKDAVRLQGRFRPPMPLAFVRLDVQILGDAEGFNTAVERICLGPTASSVTRGP
;
A
#
# COMPACT_ATOMS: atom_id res chain seq x y z
N MET A 1 -20.08 -2.42 -37.41
CA MET A 1 -19.23 -3.65 -37.36
C MET A 1 -18.00 -3.53 -36.46
N SER A 2 -17.75 -2.37 -35.79
CA SER A 2 -16.49 -2.11 -35.03
C SER A 2 -16.52 -2.45 -33.53
N THR A 3 -17.66 -2.62 -32.90
CA THR A 3 -17.80 -2.84 -31.44
C THR A 3 -17.64 -4.30 -31.01
N LYS A 4 -17.95 -5.27 -31.88
CA LYS A 4 -17.80 -6.70 -31.55
C LYS A 4 -16.35 -7.20 -31.48
N HIS A 5 -15.41 -6.58 -32.22
CA HIS A 5 -14.00 -6.98 -32.18
C HIS A 5 -13.25 -6.50 -30.94
N ARG A 6 -13.63 -5.37 -30.32
CA ARG A 6 -13.02 -4.92 -29.07
C ARG A 6 -13.35 -5.85 -27.89
N GLY A 7 -14.58 -6.36 -27.83
CA GLY A 7 -14.98 -7.28 -26.75
C GLY A 7 -14.26 -8.64 -26.78
N LEU A 8 -13.96 -9.15 -27.97
CA LEU A 8 -13.30 -10.47 -28.11
C LEU A 8 -11.81 -10.43 -27.71
N PHE A 9 -11.11 -9.34 -28.06
CA PHE A 9 -9.70 -9.17 -27.66
C PHE A 9 -9.54 -8.85 -26.17
N SER A 10 -10.50 -8.14 -25.54
CA SER A 10 -10.47 -7.91 -24.09
C SER A 10 -10.73 -9.20 -23.31
N SER A 11 -11.71 -9.99 -23.72
CA SER A 11 -12.04 -11.27 -23.08
C SER A 11 -10.93 -12.33 -23.22
N LEU A 12 -10.25 -12.38 -24.36
CA LEU A 12 -9.10 -13.26 -24.57
C LEU A 12 -7.90 -12.80 -23.72
N GLY A 13 -7.65 -11.50 -23.66
CA GLY A 13 -6.60 -10.93 -22.82
C GLY A 13 -6.83 -11.20 -21.34
N GLU A 14 -8.07 -11.07 -20.87
CA GLU A 14 -8.47 -11.38 -19.49
C GLU A 14 -8.34 -12.88 -19.18
N ALA A 15 -8.72 -13.74 -20.10
CA ALA A 15 -8.56 -15.20 -19.96
C ALA A 15 -7.09 -15.61 -19.88
N ILE A 16 -6.21 -15.02 -20.72
CA ILE A 16 -4.76 -15.27 -20.70
C ILE A 16 -4.16 -14.75 -19.39
N ALA A 17 -4.54 -13.55 -18.97
CA ALA A 17 -4.08 -12.98 -17.70
C ALA A 17 -4.54 -13.83 -16.51
N GLY A 18 -5.80 -14.28 -16.48
CA GLY A 18 -6.32 -15.18 -15.46
C GLY A 18 -5.57 -16.52 -15.43
N PHE A 19 -5.30 -17.10 -16.61
CA PHE A 19 -4.51 -18.33 -16.70
C PHE A 19 -3.08 -18.14 -16.17
N ALA A 20 -2.42 -17.02 -16.50
CA ALA A 20 -1.09 -16.71 -15.99
C ALA A 20 -1.08 -16.53 -14.47
N VAL A 21 -2.07 -15.83 -13.91
CA VAL A 21 -2.26 -15.66 -12.46
C VAL A 21 -2.44 -17.02 -11.79
N ASP A 22 -3.29 -17.89 -12.32
CA ASP A 22 -3.51 -19.24 -11.78
C ASP A 22 -2.24 -20.08 -11.79
N VAL A 23 -1.39 -19.96 -12.84
CA VAL A 23 -0.09 -20.64 -12.88
C VAL A 23 0.89 -20.08 -11.85
N VAL A 24 0.93 -18.76 -11.65
CA VAL A 24 1.77 -18.09 -10.64
C VAL A 24 1.39 -18.55 -9.23
N TYR A 25 0.09 -18.65 -8.93
CA TYR A 25 -0.41 -19.13 -7.64
C TYR A 25 -0.49 -20.65 -7.51
N GLY A 26 -0.06 -21.40 -8.54
CA GLY A 26 -0.07 -22.87 -8.51
C GLY A 26 -1.45 -23.52 -8.53
N ARG A 27 -2.49 -22.77 -8.92
CA ARG A 27 -3.89 -23.25 -8.96
C ARG A 27 -4.19 -24.10 -10.20
N ARG A 28 -3.39 -23.99 -11.26
CA ARG A 28 -3.54 -24.75 -12.53
C ARG A 28 -2.50 -25.84 -12.66
N LYS A 29 -2.96 -27.03 -13.12
CA LYS A 29 -2.14 -28.18 -13.45
C LYS A 29 -2.30 -28.53 -14.93
N GLY A 30 -1.34 -29.26 -15.52
CA GLY A 30 -1.35 -29.68 -16.91
C GLY A 30 -0.11 -29.22 -17.70
N LEU A 31 0.11 -29.77 -18.89
CA LEU A 31 1.31 -29.54 -19.70
C LEU A 31 1.50 -28.05 -20.03
N GLY A 32 0.44 -27.35 -20.46
CA GLY A 32 0.50 -25.91 -20.76
C GLY A 32 0.87 -25.06 -19.56
N ALA A 33 0.33 -25.37 -18.37
CA ALA A 33 0.70 -24.70 -17.14
C ALA A 33 2.15 -24.98 -16.73
N ALA A 34 2.64 -26.20 -16.93
CA ALA A 34 4.02 -26.58 -16.69
C ALA A 34 5.01 -25.86 -17.62
N LEU A 35 4.71 -25.79 -18.91
CA LEU A 35 5.54 -25.08 -19.92
C LEU A 35 5.59 -23.56 -19.62
N LEU A 36 4.43 -22.93 -19.35
CA LEU A 36 4.39 -21.53 -18.96
C LEU A 36 5.15 -21.31 -17.66
N GLY A 37 4.95 -22.18 -16.66
CA GLY A 37 5.65 -22.13 -15.39
C GLY A 37 7.17 -22.22 -15.52
N ALA A 38 7.68 -23.11 -16.40
CA ALA A 38 9.10 -23.23 -16.71
C ALA A 38 9.64 -21.96 -17.40
N PHE A 39 8.93 -21.42 -18.37
CA PHE A 39 9.28 -20.17 -19.04
C PHE A 39 9.35 -19.00 -18.05
N LEU A 40 8.30 -18.84 -17.20
CA LEU A 40 8.26 -17.80 -16.17
C LEU A 40 9.39 -17.99 -15.14
N LEU A 41 9.80 -19.23 -14.85
CA LEU A 41 10.92 -19.50 -13.95
C LEU A 41 12.26 -19.01 -14.53
N VAL A 42 12.50 -19.21 -15.82
CA VAL A 42 13.71 -18.68 -16.50
C VAL A 42 13.73 -17.14 -16.40
N LEU A 43 12.62 -16.49 -16.71
CA LEU A 43 12.50 -15.03 -16.60
C LEU A 43 12.70 -14.54 -15.15
N SER A 44 12.17 -15.30 -14.18
CA SER A 44 12.35 -15.03 -12.75
C SER A 44 13.82 -15.10 -12.31
N LYS A 45 14.59 -16.05 -12.86
CA LYS A 45 16.03 -16.16 -12.59
C LYS A 45 16.81 -14.99 -13.19
N ILE A 46 16.47 -14.57 -14.39
CA ILE A 46 17.06 -13.36 -15.01
C ILE A 46 16.75 -12.13 -14.13
N PHE A 47 15.49 -11.97 -13.72
CA PHE A 47 15.08 -10.88 -12.84
C PHE A 47 15.82 -10.91 -11.49
N GLU A 48 16.01 -12.10 -10.90
CA GLU A 48 16.78 -12.29 -9.68
C GLU A 48 18.23 -11.78 -9.83
N VAL A 49 18.89 -12.13 -10.92
CA VAL A 49 20.26 -11.66 -11.22
C VAL A 49 20.30 -10.14 -11.33
N LEU A 50 19.35 -9.53 -12.03
CA LEU A 50 19.28 -8.06 -12.16
C LEU A 50 19.04 -7.37 -10.80
N VAL A 51 18.16 -7.91 -9.97
CA VAL A 51 17.91 -7.39 -8.61
C VAL A 51 19.18 -7.50 -7.73
N ARG A 52 19.85 -8.66 -7.75
CA ARG A 52 21.09 -8.90 -6.99
C ARG A 52 22.21 -7.97 -7.48
N LEU A 53 22.38 -7.81 -8.79
CA LEU A 53 23.35 -6.91 -9.38
C LEU A 53 23.11 -5.46 -8.94
N ARG A 54 21.85 -5.00 -9.03
CA ARG A 54 21.47 -3.66 -8.58
C ARG A 54 21.80 -3.42 -7.11
N LEU A 55 21.46 -4.37 -6.23
CA LEU A 55 21.79 -4.28 -4.80
C LEU A 55 23.29 -4.29 -4.56
N TRP A 56 24.04 -5.11 -5.30
CA TRP A 56 25.49 -5.16 -5.25
C TRP A 56 26.13 -3.83 -5.64
N LEU A 57 25.64 -3.18 -6.72
CA LEU A 57 26.12 -1.86 -7.16
C LEU A 57 25.96 -0.77 -6.06
N TYR A 58 24.82 -0.79 -5.34
CA TYR A 58 24.61 0.13 -4.21
C TYR A 58 25.47 -0.24 -3.00
N ARG A 59 25.61 -1.53 -2.68
CA ARG A 59 26.45 -2.01 -1.55
C ARG A 59 27.91 -1.62 -1.74
N HIS A 60 28.43 -1.73 -2.95
CA HIS A 60 29.81 -1.36 -3.29
C HIS A 60 29.96 0.13 -3.65
N ARG A 61 28.91 0.96 -3.42
CA ARG A 61 28.92 2.41 -3.65
C ARG A 61 29.24 2.85 -5.08
N LEU A 62 29.11 1.95 -6.06
CA LEU A 62 29.14 2.31 -7.48
C LEU A 62 27.93 3.18 -7.84
N PHE A 63 26.77 2.84 -7.26
CA PHE A 63 25.64 3.75 -7.17
C PHE A 63 25.54 4.29 -5.75
N ARG A 64 25.32 5.59 -5.61
CA ARG A 64 25.28 6.26 -4.32
C ARG A 64 23.85 6.55 -3.90
N ASP A 65 23.56 6.27 -2.65
CA ASP A 65 22.36 6.73 -1.98
C ASP A 65 22.55 8.16 -1.44
N THR A 66 21.48 8.90 -1.34
CA THR A 66 21.49 10.29 -0.90
C THR A 66 20.96 10.37 0.53
N PRO A 67 21.73 10.86 1.51
CA PRO A 67 21.21 11.22 2.81
C PRO A 67 20.47 12.56 2.73
N LEU A 68 19.38 12.72 3.46
CA LEU A 68 18.59 13.96 3.49
C LEU A 68 18.89 14.87 4.68
N GLY A 69 19.67 14.42 5.66
CA GLY A 69 19.93 15.18 6.90
C GLY A 69 18.77 15.13 7.92
N CYS A 70 17.74 14.31 7.67
CA CYS A 70 16.65 14.03 8.59
C CYS A 70 16.51 12.53 8.81
N LYS A 71 15.61 12.12 9.73
CA LYS A 71 15.29 10.70 9.92
C LYS A 71 14.47 10.19 8.74
N VAL A 72 14.93 9.14 8.06
CA VAL A 72 14.21 8.46 6.99
C VAL A 72 13.87 7.04 7.42
N VAL A 73 12.59 6.75 7.54
CA VAL A 73 12.03 5.44 7.86
C VAL A 73 11.40 4.87 6.60
N VAL A 74 11.88 3.72 6.18
CA VAL A 74 11.39 3.04 4.99
C VAL A 74 10.36 2.00 5.41
N VAL A 75 9.15 2.12 4.92
CA VAL A 75 8.12 1.08 5.05
C VAL A 75 8.01 0.34 3.72
N GLY A 76 8.13 -0.98 3.74
CA GLY A 76 8.08 -1.75 2.50
C GLY A 76 7.96 -3.24 2.72
N ASN A 77 7.95 -3.99 1.64
CA ASN A 77 7.84 -5.45 1.68
C ASN A 77 8.61 -6.09 0.52
N LEU A 78 8.82 -7.40 0.58
CA LEU A 78 9.51 -8.17 -0.46
C LEU A 78 8.59 -8.67 -1.57
N THR A 79 7.27 -8.66 -1.38
CA THR A 79 6.27 -9.24 -2.27
C THR A 79 5.49 -8.17 -3.04
N VAL A 80 4.85 -8.54 -4.13
CA VAL A 80 3.74 -7.75 -4.70
C VAL A 80 2.45 -8.09 -3.97
N GLY A 81 1.47 -7.18 -4.02
CA GLY A 81 0.15 -7.37 -3.40
C GLY A 81 -0.02 -6.63 -2.08
N GLY A 82 -1.20 -6.77 -1.50
CA GLY A 82 -1.66 -6.04 -0.33
C GLY A 82 -1.12 -6.61 0.99
N THR A 83 0.12 -6.34 1.33
CA THR A 83 0.71 -6.75 2.62
C THR A 83 0.27 -5.88 3.81
N GLY A 84 -0.64 -4.93 3.61
CA GLY A 84 -1.10 -4.03 4.67
C GLY A 84 -0.14 -2.89 4.99
N LYS A 85 0.60 -2.39 3.99
CA LYS A 85 1.52 -1.25 4.15
C LYS A 85 0.82 0.01 4.63
N THR A 86 -0.24 0.42 3.95
CA THR A 86 -0.92 1.69 4.20
C THR A 86 -1.42 1.83 5.64
N PRO A 87 -2.08 0.83 6.26
CA PRO A 87 -2.42 0.90 7.68
C PRO A 87 -1.21 1.01 8.60
N VAL A 88 -0.08 0.34 8.30
CA VAL A 88 1.14 0.44 9.12
C VAL A 88 1.80 1.82 8.95
N VAL A 89 1.86 2.37 7.74
CA VAL A 89 2.35 3.75 7.49
C VAL A 89 1.49 4.76 8.26
N LEU A 90 0.16 4.59 8.21
CA LEU A 90 -0.79 5.42 8.93
C LEU A 90 -0.52 5.38 10.44
N LYS A 91 -0.43 4.18 11.03
CA LYS A 91 -0.15 3.99 12.46
C LYS A 91 1.18 4.59 12.88
N MET A 92 2.24 4.36 12.10
CA MET A 92 3.57 4.93 12.38
C MET A 92 3.55 6.46 12.30
N ALA A 93 2.90 7.04 11.29
CA ALA A 93 2.78 8.49 11.14
C ALA A 93 2.05 9.12 12.34
N GLN A 94 0.91 8.55 12.75
CA GLN A 94 0.14 8.99 13.92
C GLN A 94 0.97 8.96 15.20
N VAL A 95 1.64 7.84 15.47
CA VAL A 95 2.43 7.69 16.69
C VAL A 95 3.65 8.62 16.68
N LEU A 96 4.32 8.80 15.55
CA LEU A 96 5.45 9.73 15.48
C LEU A 96 5.02 11.20 15.64
N ALA A 97 3.90 11.58 15.01
CA ALA A 97 3.33 12.92 15.17
C ALA A 97 2.90 13.19 16.63
N SER A 98 2.26 12.21 17.29
CA SER A 98 1.88 12.32 18.71
C SER A 98 3.09 12.43 19.67
N ARG A 99 4.27 11.96 19.23
CA ARG A 99 5.56 12.13 19.95
C ARG A 99 6.28 13.45 19.58
N GLY A 100 5.60 14.35 18.86
CA GLY A 100 6.10 15.69 18.52
C GLY A 100 7.02 15.73 17.30
N ARG A 101 7.10 14.64 16.50
CA ARG A 101 7.88 14.63 15.25
C ARG A 101 7.11 15.36 14.15
N LYS A 102 7.83 16.14 13.34
CA LYS A 102 7.29 16.77 12.13
C LYS A 102 7.43 15.79 10.96
N VAL A 103 6.36 15.06 10.68
CA VAL A 103 6.37 13.91 9.77
C VAL A 103 5.95 14.31 8.36
N ALA A 104 6.68 13.84 7.35
CA ALA A 104 6.19 13.78 5.97
C ALA A 104 6.15 12.34 5.46
N ILE A 105 5.11 12.00 4.72
CA ILE A 105 5.01 10.75 3.97
C ILE A 105 5.38 11.02 2.52
N LEU A 106 6.34 10.25 1.99
CA LEU A 106 6.67 10.28 0.56
C LEU A 106 6.15 9.01 -0.11
N SER A 107 5.20 9.18 -1.03
CA SER A 107 4.67 8.10 -1.85
C SER A 107 5.08 8.25 -3.31
N ARG A 108 4.99 7.17 -4.06
CA ARG A 108 5.28 7.15 -5.50
C ARG A 108 4.16 7.78 -6.34
N GLY A 109 2.92 7.71 -5.85
CA GLY A 109 1.73 7.87 -6.63
C GLY A 109 1.54 6.70 -7.61
N TYR A 110 0.34 6.23 -7.73
CA TYR A 110 -0.03 5.17 -8.65
C TYR A 110 -1.09 5.71 -9.60
N LYS A 111 -0.79 5.77 -10.90
CA LYS A 111 -1.71 6.22 -11.96
C LYS A 111 -2.27 7.66 -11.89
N GLY A 112 -1.83 8.54 -10.98
CA GLY A 112 -2.09 9.96 -11.15
C GLY A 112 -1.64 10.37 -12.56
N ALA A 113 -2.36 11.28 -13.23
CA ALA A 113 -2.20 11.64 -14.65
C ALA A 113 -0.72 11.61 -15.07
N SER A 114 -0.26 10.45 -15.53
CA SER A 114 1.12 10.30 -15.95
C SER A 114 1.24 11.02 -17.27
N ASP A 115 1.78 12.21 -17.23
CA ASP A 115 2.28 12.83 -18.46
C ASP A 115 2.98 11.77 -19.28
N SER A 116 2.56 11.56 -20.51
CA SER A 116 3.21 10.62 -21.41
C SER A 116 4.71 10.93 -21.45
N MET A 117 5.55 9.93 -21.67
CA MET A 117 7.01 10.13 -21.78
C MET A 117 7.34 11.27 -22.77
N ALA A 118 6.54 11.43 -23.84
CA ALA A 118 6.66 12.50 -24.80
C ALA A 118 6.38 13.88 -24.17
N LYS A 119 5.31 14.04 -23.36
CA LYS A 119 5.03 15.32 -22.68
C LYS A 119 6.11 15.66 -21.66
N ARG A 120 6.67 14.68 -20.97
CA ARG A 120 7.78 14.88 -20.01
C ARG A 120 9.06 15.29 -20.72
N PHE A 121 9.39 14.67 -21.87
CA PHE A 121 10.51 15.03 -22.71
C PHE A 121 10.36 16.44 -23.29
N TRP A 122 9.19 16.79 -23.82
CA TRP A 122 8.88 18.14 -24.30
C TRP A 122 8.97 19.20 -23.20
N ARG A 123 8.48 18.91 -22.00
CA ARG A 123 8.55 19.85 -20.87
C ARG A 123 9.99 20.05 -20.41
N TRP A 124 10.79 18.97 -20.36
CA TRP A 124 12.22 19.08 -20.09
C TRP A 124 12.95 19.90 -21.14
N LEU A 125 12.63 19.73 -22.42
CA LEU A 125 13.24 20.46 -23.53
C LEU A 125 12.86 21.94 -23.55
N THR A 126 11.61 22.28 -23.18
CA THR A 126 11.06 23.65 -23.31
C THR A 126 11.15 24.48 -22.05
N GLN A 127 11.11 23.87 -20.87
CA GLN A 127 11.06 24.57 -19.58
C GLN A 127 12.33 24.40 -18.72
N GLY A 128 13.23 23.51 -19.08
CA GLY A 128 14.52 23.32 -18.40
C GLY A 128 14.44 22.89 -16.92
N SER A 129 13.25 22.91 -16.32
CA SER A 129 13.00 22.57 -14.92
C SER A 129 12.09 21.36 -14.79
N ARG A 130 12.36 20.57 -13.78
CA ARG A 130 11.50 19.46 -13.38
C ARG A 130 10.26 20.04 -12.66
N PRO A 131 9.04 19.48 -12.89
CA PRO A 131 7.87 19.88 -12.11
C PRO A 131 8.09 19.61 -10.63
N ASP A 132 7.56 20.49 -9.79
CA ASP A 132 7.57 20.32 -8.34
C ASP A 132 6.85 19.03 -7.94
N PRO A 133 7.21 18.45 -6.79
CA PRO A 133 6.47 17.34 -6.19
C PRO A 133 5.01 17.71 -5.96
N VAL A 134 4.09 16.76 -6.13
CA VAL A 134 2.67 16.97 -5.83
C VAL A 134 2.47 16.92 -4.32
N VAL A 135 2.05 18.04 -3.73
CA VAL A 135 1.69 18.11 -2.31
C VAL A 135 0.23 17.74 -2.17
N VAL A 136 -0.03 16.56 -1.60
CA VAL A 136 -1.41 16.07 -1.37
C VAL A 136 -2.02 16.75 -0.14
N SER A 137 -1.23 16.84 0.93
CA SER A 137 -1.57 17.59 2.14
C SER A 137 -0.36 18.33 2.67
N ASP A 138 -0.55 19.57 3.07
CA ASP A 138 0.45 20.39 3.78
C ASP A 138 0.43 20.18 5.30
N GLY A 139 -0.35 19.21 5.78
CA GLY A 139 -0.61 18.94 7.19
C GLY A 139 -1.73 19.79 7.80
N LYS A 140 -2.36 20.68 7.02
CA LYS A 140 -3.48 21.51 7.46
C LYS A 140 -4.70 21.37 6.55
N THR A 141 -4.45 21.23 5.26
CA THR A 141 -5.48 21.13 4.22
C THR A 141 -5.10 20.06 3.20
N ILE A 142 -6.12 19.49 2.56
CA ILE A 142 -5.95 18.64 1.37
C ILE A 142 -5.90 19.57 0.16
N LEU A 143 -4.85 19.44 -0.65
CA LEU A 143 -4.57 20.36 -1.74
C LEU A 143 -4.95 19.80 -3.12
N VAL A 144 -4.96 18.49 -3.26
CA VAL A 144 -5.29 17.80 -4.52
C VAL A 144 -6.17 16.58 -4.26
N GLY A 145 -7.00 16.22 -5.24
CA GLY A 145 -7.87 15.04 -5.16
C GLY A 145 -7.18 13.71 -5.49
N PRO A 146 -7.94 12.60 -5.39
CA PRO A 146 -7.41 11.25 -5.64
C PRO A 146 -6.95 11.04 -7.09
N ASP A 147 -7.55 11.73 -8.07
CA ASP A 147 -7.18 11.62 -9.49
C ASP A 147 -5.73 12.09 -9.75
N GLU A 148 -5.26 13.09 -9.01
CA GLU A 148 -3.91 13.63 -9.13
C GLU A 148 -2.93 12.96 -8.15
N ALA A 149 -3.36 12.78 -6.90
CA ALA A 149 -2.55 12.17 -5.85
C ALA A 149 -2.34 10.66 -6.05
N GLY A 150 -3.36 9.96 -6.54
CA GLY A 150 -3.57 8.54 -6.42
C GLY A 150 -4.29 8.17 -5.12
N ASP A 151 -4.99 7.03 -5.12
CA ASP A 151 -5.90 6.63 -4.03
C ASP A 151 -5.21 6.53 -2.67
N GLU A 152 -4.07 5.82 -2.60
CA GLU A 152 -3.38 5.55 -1.34
C GLU A 152 -2.79 6.83 -0.69
N PRO A 153 -2.07 7.71 -1.42
CA PRO A 153 -1.60 8.97 -0.84
C PRO A 153 -2.75 9.89 -0.42
N TYR A 154 -3.83 9.94 -1.19
CA TYR A 154 -5.00 10.74 -0.83
C TYR A 154 -5.66 10.20 0.44
N MET A 155 -5.84 8.88 0.55
CA MET A 155 -6.36 8.23 1.75
C MET A 155 -5.49 8.52 2.97
N LEU A 156 -4.15 8.42 2.84
CA LEU A 156 -3.22 8.78 3.91
C LEU A 156 -3.38 10.25 4.34
N ALA A 157 -3.50 11.16 3.37
CA ALA A 157 -3.67 12.58 3.64
C ALA A 157 -4.98 12.87 4.40
N CYS A 158 -6.10 12.29 3.97
CA CYS A 158 -7.38 12.44 4.66
C CYS A 158 -7.34 11.93 6.10
N ASN A 159 -6.65 10.81 6.32
CA ASN A 159 -6.56 10.18 7.63
C ASN A 159 -5.63 10.89 8.61
N LEU A 160 -4.64 11.62 8.11
CA LEU A 160 -3.56 12.22 8.91
C LEU A 160 -3.63 13.75 8.98
N LEU A 161 -4.74 14.32 8.50
CA LEU A 161 -4.90 15.78 8.47
C LEU A 161 -4.88 16.39 9.90
N LYS A 162 -5.50 15.70 10.86
CA LYS A 162 -5.56 16.16 12.26
C LYS A 162 -4.21 16.08 12.97
N GLU A 163 -3.36 15.16 12.54
CA GLU A 163 -2.01 14.94 13.07
C GLU A 163 -0.96 15.89 12.48
N GLY A 164 -1.35 16.73 11.51
CA GLY A 164 -0.45 17.67 10.89
C GLY A 164 0.62 17.05 10.00
N VAL A 165 0.38 15.84 9.50
CA VAL A 165 1.34 15.09 8.65
C VAL A 165 1.26 15.58 7.22
N VAL A 166 2.42 15.90 6.65
CA VAL A 166 2.55 16.29 5.23
C VAL A 166 2.55 15.05 4.36
N VAL A 167 1.81 15.05 3.26
CA VAL A 167 1.81 13.95 2.28
C VAL A 167 2.22 14.46 0.91
N ILE A 168 3.26 13.86 0.35
CA ILE A 168 3.85 14.28 -0.93
C ILE A 168 3.99 13.08 -1.86
N VAL A 169 3.67 13.30 -3.11
CA VAL A 169 3.84 12.33 -4.20
C VAL A 169 4.95 12.80 -5.14
N ASP A 170 6.00 12.00 -5.24
CA ASP A 170 7.05 12.19 -6.23
C ASP A 170 7.72 10.86 -6.59
N ARG A 171 7.95 10.61 -7.88
CA ARG A 171 8.71 9.44 -8.34
C ARG A 171 10.18 9.51 -7.90
N ASN A 172 10.75 10.72 -7.82
CA ASN A 172 12.07 10.96 -7.24
C ASN A 172 11.95 11.34 -5.77
N ARG A 173 11.89 10.33 -4.89
CA ARG A 173 11.75 10.55 -3.44
C ARG A 173 12.90 11.34 -2.82
N VAL A 174 14.07 11.41 -3.46
CA VAL A 174 15.17 12.27 -3.01
C VAL A 174 14.78 13.74 -3.13
N GLU A 175 14.26 14.15 -4.29
CA GLU A 175 13.82 15.54 -4.48
C GLU A 175 12.55 15.84 -3.69
N GLY A 176 11.57 14.91 -3.66
CA GLY A 176 10.40 15.05 -2.80
C GLY A 176 10.77 15.23 -1.33
N GLY A 177 11.78 14.50 -0.84
CA GLY A 177 12.28 14.65 0.52
C GLY A 177 12.98 15.98 0.76
N ARG A 178 13.85 16.43 -0.17
CA ARG A 178 14.47 17.75 -0.10
C ARG A 178 13.44 18.88 -0.11
N PHE A 179 12.39 18.73 -0.91
CA PHE A 179 11.27 19.67 -0.96
C PHE A 179 10.53 19.70 0.38
N ALA A 180 10.19 18.54 0.95
CA ALA A 180 9.54 18.42 2.26
C ALA A 180 10.34 19.12 3.36
N LEU A 181 11.66 18.90 3.41
CA LEU A 181 12.54 19.55 4.37
C LEU A 181 12.55 21.07 4.22
N ARG A 182 12.75 21.57 3.00
CA ARG A 182 12.86 23.02 2.76
C ARG A 182 11.52 23.75 2.96
N ARG A 183 10.41 23.16 2.51
CA ARG A 183 9.10 23.82 2.47
C ARG A 183 8.33 23.73 3.77
N PHE A 184 8.44 22.59 4.46
CA PHE A 184 7.63 22.27 5.64
C PHE A 184 8.46 22.10 6.92
N GLY A 185 9.78 22.09 6.82
CA GLY A 185 10.66 21.93 7.99
C GLY A 185 10.46 20.60 8.71
N VAL A 186 10.14 19.55 7.98
CA VAL A 186 9.96 18.20 8.54
C VAL A 186 11.28 17.63 9.04
N ASP A 187 11.25 16.82 10.07
CA ASP A 187 12.41 16.18 10.67
C ASP A 187 12.40 14.65 10.50
N THR A 188 11.26 14.11 10.06
CA THR A 188 11.06 12.69 9.86
C THR A 188 10.31 12.43 8.55
N ILE A 189 10.85 11.54 7.74
CA ILE A 189 10.25 11.09 6.48
C ILE A 189 9.88 9.62 6.62
N LEU A 190 8.62 9.30 6.36
CA LEU A 190 8.13 7.93 6.12
C LEU A 190 8.08 7.69 4.61
N LEU A 191 8.86 6.73 4.14
CA LEU A 191 8.88 6.37 2.73
C LEU A 191 7.92 5.19 2.50
N ASP A 192 6.76 5.49 1.92
CA ASP A 192 5.75 4.49 1.60
C ASP A 192 6.18 3.67 0.37
N ASP A 193 6.10 2.34 0.50
CA ASP A 193 6.61 1.35 -0.47
C ASP A 193 8.05 1.65 -0.93
N GLY A 194 8.90 1.94 0.05
CA GLY A 194 10.25 2.47 -0.18
C GLY A 194 11.37 1.45 -0.28
N LEU A 195 11.15 0.17 0.05
CA LEU A 195 12.23 -0.82 0.18
C LEU A 195 13.06 -0.99 -1.10
N GLN A 196 12.42 -0.91 -2.27
CA GLN A 196 13.06 -0.99 -3.59
C GLN A 196 13.63 0.35 -4.05
N TYR A 197 13.41 1.46 -3.33
CA TYR A 197 13.92 2.77 -3.73
C TYR A 197 15.27 3.06 -3.07
N LEU A 198 16.34 2.50 -3.64
CA LEU A 198 17.70 2.57 -3.13
C LEU A 198 18.38 3.96 -3.23
N PRO A 199 17.98 4.89 -4.14
CA PRO A 199 18.62 6.20 -4.21
C PRO A 199 18.48 7.07 -2.96
N LEU A 200 17.48 6.81 -2.11
CA LEU A 200 17.31 7.51 -0.83
C LEU A 200 17.78 6.63 0.32
N ARG A 201 18.69 7.16 1.15
CA ARG A 201 19.22 6.43 2.29
C ARG A 201 18.17 6.34 3.41
N GLY A 202 17.65 5.13 3.66
CA GLY A 202 16.87 4.84 4.86
C GLY A 202 17.76 4.50 6.05
N GLN A 203 17.45 5.08 7.22
CA GLN A 203 18.14 4.72 8.46
C GLN A 203 17.45 3.56 9.19
N ILE A 204 16.14 3.44 9.05
CA ILE A 204 15.34 2.38 9.65
C ILE A 204 14.44 1.78 8.57
N ASN A 205 14.49 0.46 8.43
CA ASN A 205 13.67 -0.28 7.48
C ASN A 205 12.62 -1.12 8.24
N LEU A 206 11.36 -0.78 8.08
CA LEU A 206 10.21 -1.54 8.56
C LEU A 206 9.75 -2.44 7.42
N LEU A 207 10.03 -3.74 7.53
CA LEU A 207 9.72 -4.71 6.49
C LEU A 207 8.47 -5.49 6.88
N LEU A 208 7.45 -5.44 6.03
CA LEU A 208 6.17 -6.09 6.25
C LEU A 208 6.15 -7.48 5.62
N VAL A 209 5.63 -8.44 6.37
CA VAL A 209 5.42 -9.83 5.95
C VAL A 209 3.98 -10.21 6.26
N ASP A 210 3.22 -10.66 5.27
CA ASP A 210 1.86 -11.18 5.48
C ASP A 210 1.94 -12.53 6.20
N SER A 211 1.30 -12.69 7.36
CA SER A 211 1.35 -13.93 8.15
C SER A 211 0.78 -15.13 7.43
N ARG A 212 -0.13 -14.93 6.49
CA ARG A 212 -0.90 -15.99 5.80
C ARG A 212 -0.22 -16.50 4.55
N ASP A 213 0.42 -15.59 3.82
CA ASP A 213 1.19 -15.88 2.60
C ASP A 213 2.48 -15.04 2.58
N PRO A 214 3.47 -15.42 3.41
CA PRO A 214 4.66 -14.60 3.63
C PRO A 214 5.46 -14.31 2.36
N PHE A 215 5.62 -15.31 1.50
CA PHE A 215 6.52 -15.26 0.35
C PHE A 215 5.98 -16.00 -0.88
N GLY A 216 4.70 -16.37 -0.91
CA GLY A 216 4.08 -17.10 -2.00
C GLY A 216 4.79 -18.44 -2.27
N ASN A 217 5.04 -18.72 -3.53
CA ASN A 217 5.76 -19.92 -3.96
C ASN A 217 7.30 -19.80 -3.84
N GLY A 218 7.81 -18.73 -3.19
CA GLY A 218 9.25 -18.49 -3.02
C GLY A 218 9.98 -18.02 -4.28
N CYS A 219 9.30 -17.84 -5.40
CA CYS A 219 9.90 -17.36 -6.64
C CYS A 219 9.75 -15.84 -6.78
N LEU A 220 10.73 -15.22 -7.46
CA LEU A 220 10.62 -13.83 -7.85
C LEU A 220 9.66 -13.69 -9.05
N LEU A 221 9.24 -12.45 -9.29
CA LEU A 221 8.52 -12.08 -10.51
C LEU A 221 9.31 -12.55 -11.76
N PRO A 222 8.64 -13.00 -12.82
CA PRO A 222 7.19 -13.18 -12.96
C PRO A 222 6.66 -14.56 -12.55
N ARG A 223 7.50 -15.51 -12.05
CA ARG A 223 7.08 -16.87 -11.66
C ARG A 223 6.36 -16.90 -10.32
N GLY A 224 6.63 -15.95 -9.44
CA GLY A 224 6.04 -15.82 -8.11
C GLY A 224 5.73 -14.36 -7.79
N ILE A 225 5.51 -14.08 -6.51
CA ILE A 225 5.10 -12.76 -6.03
C ILE A 225 6.27 -11.94 -5.43
N LEU A 226 7.47 -12.50 -5.36
CA LEU A 226 8.62 -11.81 -4.77
C LEU A 226 9.18 -10.73 -5.72
N ARG A 227 9.39 -9.52 -5.20
CA ARG A 227 10.12 -8.42 -5.85
C ARG A 227 11.63 -8.50 -5.59
N GLU A 228 12.00 -9.11 -4.45
CA GLU A 228 13.37 -9.31 -4.01
C GLU A 228 13.49 -10.68 -3.34
N PRO A 229 14.70 -11.31 -3.32
CA PRO A 229 14.93 -12.57 -2.62
C PRO A 229 14.58 -12.49 -1.12
N VAL A 230 14.09 -13.58 -0.54
CA VAL A 230 13.77 -13.68 0.90
C VAL A 230 14.99 -13.34 1.77
N ALA A 231 16.22 -13.65 1.30
CA ALA A 231 17.46 -13.27 1.97
C ALA A 231 17.58 -11.76 2.26
N ASN A 232 16.86 -10.92 1.52
CA ASN A 232 16.83 -9.48 1.75
C ASN A 232 16.03 -9.04 3.00
N LEU A 233 15.44 -10.00 3.74
CA LEU A 233 15.03 -9.80 5.13
C LEU A 233 16.17 -9.24 5.98
N SER A 234 17.44 -9.54 5.62
CA SER A 234 18.63 -8.98 6.28
C SER A 234 18.70 -7.45 6.27
N ARG A 235 17.93 -6.77 5.41
CA ARG A 235 17.85 -5.31 5.34
C ARG A 235 16.89 -4.70 6.36
N ALA A 236 16.03 -5.52 6.98
CA ALA A 236 15.04 -5.03 7.94
C ALA A 236 15.70 -4.65 9.27
N SER A 237 15.34 -3.50 9.82
CA SER A 237 15.56 -3.16 11.23
C SER A 237 14.49 -3.82 12.10
N TYR A 238 13.26 -3.82 11.61
CA TYR A 238 12.08 -4.42 12.23
C TYR A 238 11.27 -5.18 11.19
N VAL A 239 10.74 -6.35 11.56
CA VAL A 239 9.86 -7.15 10.73
C VAL A 239 8.45 -7.10 11.31
N PHE A 240 7.52 -6.48 10.59
CA PHE A 240 6.11 -6.44 10.94
C PHE A 240 5.39 -7.62 10.30
N VAL A 241 4.95 -8.58 11.11
CA VAL A 241 4.11 -9.69 10.65
C VAL A 241 2.67 -9.23 10.71
N THR A 242 2.14 -8.87 9.53
CA THR A 242 0.82 -8.24 9.38
C THR A 242 -0.28 -9.29 9.19
N LYS A 243 -1.53 -8.88 9.39
CA LYS A 243 -2.74 -9.73 9.27
C LYS A 243 -2.65 -10.98 10.16
N SER A 244 -1.95 -10.84 11.26
CA SER A 244 -1.76 -11.89 12.24
C SER A 244 -2.97 -11.99 13.18
N SER A 245 -3.27 -13.18 13.68
CA SER A 245 -4.24 -13.42 14.75
C SER A 245 -3.59 -13.68 16.10
N GLY A 246 -2.26 -13.64 16.15
CA GLY A 246 -1.45 -13.93 17.33
C GLY A 246 0.05 -13.80 17.02
N PRO A 247 0.92 -14.41 17.83
CA PRO A 247 2.36 -14.47 17.52
C PRO A 247 2.58 -15.21 16.19
N PRO A 248 3.69 -14.88 15.46
CA PRO A 248 3.99 -15.55 14.19
C PRO A 248 4.27 -17.03 14.43
N SER A 249 4.02 -17.86 13.42
CA SER A 249 4.33 -19.30 13.50
C SER A 249 5.82 -19.53 13.76
N ALA A 250 6.15 -20.65 14.40
CA ALA A 250 7.54 -21.02 14.66
C ALA A 250 8.36 -21.11 13.35
N GLU A 251 7.74 -21.61 12.28
CA GLU A 251 8.36 -21.72 10.95
C GLU A 251 8.69 -20.35 10.35
N LEU A 252 7.73 -19.40 10.40
CA LEU A 252 7.96 -18.04 9.91
C LEU A 252 9.03 -17.35 10.74
N THR A 253 8.97 -17.48 12.06
CA THR A 253 9.97 -16.95 12.98
C THR A 253 11.36 -17.49 12.68
N ALA A 254 11.50 -18.82 12.52
CA ALA A 254 12.75 -19.47 12.17
C ALA A 254 13.29 -18.98 10.81
N LEU A 255 12.42 -18.83 9.81
CA LEU A 255 12.79 -18.30 8.49
C LEU A 255 13.28 -16.85 8.56
N ILE A 256 12.60 -15.99 9.31
CA ILE A 256 13.04 -14.60 9.52
C ILE A 256 14.40 -14.60 10.22
N ARG A 257 14.55 -15.36 11.31
CA ARG A 257 15.80 -15.45 12.09
C ARG A 257 16.97 -16.03 11.29
N LYS A 258 16.70 -16.97 10.39
CA LYS A 258 17.72 -17.52 9.47
C LYS A 258 18.36 -16.41 8.60
N HIS A 259 17.57 -15.46 8.13
CA HIS A 259 18.05 -14.38 7.25
C HIS A 259 18.41 -13.10 7.99
N ASN A 260 17.82 -12.86 9.16
CA ASN A 260 18.06 -11.71 10.00
C ASN A 260 17.93 -12.06 11.49
N PRO A 261 19.01 -12.56 12.11
CA PRO A 261 18.99 -12.92 13.53
C PRO A 261 18.71 -11.75 14.47
N GLN A 262 19.04 -10.52 14.05
CA GLN A 262 18.95 -9.31 14.86
C GLN A 262 17.62 -8.56 14.68
N ALA A 263 16.77 -8.91 13.71
CA ALA A 263 15.52 -8.21 13.49
C ALA A 263 14.56 -8.44 14.66
N GLU A 264 14.00 -7.37 15.18
CA GLU A 264 12.85 -7.44 16.07
C GLU A 264 11.59 -7.76 15.25
N ILE A 265 10.81 -8.73 15.73
CA ILE A 265 9.60 -9.21 15.06
C ILE A 265 8.40 -8.70 15.82
N ILE A 266 7.56 -7.91 15.15
CA ILE A 266 6.38 -7.28 15.70
C ILE A 266 5.15 -7.85 14.99
N SER A 267 4.26 -8.52 15.73
CA SER A 267 3.00 -9.01 15.17
C SER A 267 1.94 -7.93 15.23
N CYS A 268 1.16 -7.80 14.17
CA CYS A 268 0.04 -6.90 14.14
C CYS A 268 -1.16 -7.45 13.37
N ALA A 269 -2.36 -7.13 13.86
CA ALA A 269 -3.62 -7.41 13.23
C ALA A 269 -4.17 -6.16 12.51
N HIS A 270 -4.90 -6.37 11.44
CA HIS A 270 -5.78 -5.35 10.88
C HIS A 270 -7.16 -5.55 11.49
N GLN A 271 -7.62 -4.57 12.22
CA GLN A 271 -8.91 -4.59 12.89
C GLN A 271 -9.86 -3.59 12.24
N ALA A 272 -11.05 -4.04 11.90
CA ALA A 272 -12.15 -3.15 11.54
C ALA A 272 -12.65 -2.45 12.81
N VAL A 273 -12.56 -1.12 12.86
CA VAL A 273 -12.87 -0.37 14.08
C VAL A 273 -14.21 0.36 14.01
N GLU A 274 -14.57 0.88 12.86
CA GLU A 274 -15.82 1.61 12.64
C GLU A 274 -16.19 1.63 11.16
N LEU A 275 -17.45 1.99 10.88
CA LEU A 275 -17.91 2.37 9.56
C LEU A 275 -17.95 3.90 9.48
N MET A 276 -17.48 4.45 8.37
CA MET A 276 -17.52 5.89 8.10
C MET A 276 -18.31 6.15 6.83
N GLU A 277 -19.17 7.15 6.84
CA GLU A 277 -19.84 7.60 5.63
C GLU A 277 -18.83 8.16 4.61
N VAL A 278 -19.09 7.89 3.33
CA VAL A 278 -18.21 8.34 2.24
C VAL A 278 -18.25 9.86 2.08
N ASP A 279 -19.43 10.47 2.08
CA ASP A 279 -19.64 11.91 1.87
C ASP A 279 -20.31 12.61 3.07
N GLY A 280 -20.26 12.00 4.25
CA GLY A 280 -20.93 12.51 5.44
C GLY A 280 -20.10 12.44 6.71
N PRO A 281 -20.56 13.06 7.79
CA PRO A 281 -19.92 12.97 9.09
C PRO A 281 -20.30 11.69 9.86
N GLY A 282 -21.18 10.86 9.30
CA GLY A 282 -21.71 9.67 9.97
C GLY A 282 -20.64 8.65 10.28
N ARG A 283 -20.65 8.18 11.52
CA ARG A 283 -19.80 7.10 12.02
C ARG A 283 -20.67 6.08 12.73
N TYR A 284 -20.46 4.82 12.43
CA TYR A 284 -21.24 3.74 13.01
C TYR A 284 -20.27 2.72 13.64
N PRO A 285 -20.53 2.25 14.85
CA PRO A 285 -19.73 1.16 15.43
C PRO A 285 -19.93 -0.11 14.61
N MET A 286 -18.93 -0.99 14.58
CA MET A 286 -19.00 -2.22 13.81
C MET A 286 -20.15 -3.13 14.25
N GLU A 287 -20.53 -3.10 15.53
CA GLU A 287 -21.65 -3.84 16.13
C GLU A 287 -23.01 -3.46 15.51
N SER A 288 -23.12 -2.27 14.91
CA SER A 288 -24.33 -1.81 14.21
C SER A 288 -24.67 -2.65 12.97
N LEU A 289 -23.74 -3.49 12.52
CA LEU A 289 -23.94 -4.44 11.41
C LEU A 289 -24.72 -5.68 11.81
N LYS A 290 -24.84 -5.99 13.10
CA LYS A 290 -25.49 -7.21 13.56
C LYS A 290 -26.94 -7.29 13.09
N GLY A 291 -27.23 -8.30 12.24
CA GLY A 291 -28.57 -8.54 11.65
C GLY A 291 -28.93 -7.55 10.53
N ARG A 292 -28.12 -6.52 10.23
CA ARG A 292 -28.41 -5.52 9.21
C ARG A 292 -28.23 -6.09 7.81
N ARG A 293 -29.15 -5.78 6.93
CA ARG A 293 -29.10 -6.16 5.51
C ARG A 293 -28.18 -5.23 4.74
N VAL A 294 -27.05 -5.74 4.28
CA VAL A 294 -25.97 -4.96 3.67
C VAL A 294 -25.74 -5.38 2.23
N ALA A 295 -25.70 -4.42 1.31
CA ALA A 295 -25.06 -4.58 0.01
C ALA A 295 -23.60 -4.19 0.11
N CYS A 296 -22.69 -4.98 -0.45
CA CYS A 296 -21.28 -4.63 -0.45
C CYS A 296 -20.64 -4.74 -1.84
N PHE A 297 -19.66 -3.88 -2.11
CA PHE A 297 -18.85 -3.96 -3.30
C PHE A 297 -17.41 -3.57 -3.01
N SER A 298 -16.47 -4.09 -3.82
CA SER A 298 -15.07 -3.75 -3.68
C SER A 298 -14.28 -3.98 -4.96
N GLY A 299 -13.27 -3.11 -5.19
CA GLY A 299 -12.27 -3.21 -6.26
C GLY A 299 -10.86 -3.42 -5.66
N ILE A 300 -10.70 -4.50 -4.88
CA ILE A 300 -9.45 -4.87 -4.21
C ILE A 300 -9.02 -6.29 -4.57
N ALA A 301 -7.75 -6.62 -4.34
CA ALA A 301 -7.17 -7.92 -4.70
C ALA A 301 -7.78 -9.13 -3.97
N THR A 302 -8.40 -8.94 -2.79
CA THR A 302 -8.99 -10.02 -1.98
C THR A 302 -10.36 -9.62 -1.44
N PRO A 303 -11.38 -9.56 -2.32
CA PRO A 303 -12.74 -9.13 -1.94
C PRO A 303 -13.40 -10.04 -0.90
N GLU A 304 -13.07 -11.34 -0.93
CA GLU A 304 -13.59 -12.33 0.01
C GLU A 304 -13.32 -11.94 1.47
N ARG A 305 -12.12 -11.42 1.74
CA ARG A 305 -11.72 -11.01 3.10
C ARG A 305 -12.50 -9.82 3.62
N PHE A 306 -12.82 -8.89 2.73
CA PHE A 306 -13.68 -7.76 3.07
C PHE A 306 -15.08 -8.25 3.43
N GLU A 307 -15.64 -9.16 2.63
CA GLU A 307 -16.93 -9.78 2.89
C GLU A 307 -16.93 -10.59 4.20
N GLU A 308 -15.89 -11.40 4.44
CA GLU A 308 -15.71 -12.15 5.69
C GLU A 308 -15.66 -11.21 6.91
N THR A 309 -15.01 -10.05 6.78
CA THR A 309 -14.98 -9.05 7.85
C THR A 309 -16.39 -8.55 8.19
N LEU A 310 -17.23 -8.26 7.21
CA LEU A 310 -18.60 -7.83 7.42
C LEU A 310 -19.45 -8.95 8.03
N LEU A 311 -19.31 -10.18 7.53
CA LEU A 311 -20.02 -11.36 8.06
C LEU A 311 -19.63 -11.64 9.52
N ALA A 312 -18.36 -11.52 9.87
CA ALA A 312 -17.86 -11.71 11.23
C ALA A 312 -18.46 -10.70 12.23
N GLN A 313 -18.87 -9.51 11.74
CA GLN A 313 -19.60 -8.51 12.54
C GLN A 313 -21.13 -8.75 12.56
N GLY A 314 -21.60 -9.85 11.98
CA GLY A 314 -23.00 -10.23 11.98
C GLY A 314 -23.86 -9.55 10.90
N ALA A 315 -23.24 -8.96 9.88
CA ALA A 315 -23.96 -8.41 8.73
C ALA A 315 -24.64 -9.52 7.91
N VAL A 316 -25.83 -9.24 7.38
CA VAL A 316 -26.51 -10.09 6.41
C VAL A 316 -26.21 -9.55 5.01
N LEU A 317 -25.25 -10.15 4.31
CA LEU A 317 -24.87 -9.73 2.97
C LEU A 317 -25.91 -10.14 1.94
N VAL A 318 -26.77 -9.20 1.52
CA VAL A 318 -27.89 -9.43 0.60
C VAL A 318 -27.54 -9.19 -0.86
N ALA A 319 -26.49 -8.41 -1.14
CA ALA A 319 -25.93 -8.21 -2.48
C ALA A 319 -24.41 -8.07 -2.38
N ARG A 320 -23.71 -8.59 -3.38
CA ARG A 320 -22.22 -8.54 -3.45
C ARG A 320 -21.80 -8.27 -4.87
N ARG A 321 -20.97 -7.24 -5.06
CA ARG A 321 -20.34 -6.94 -6.35
C ARG A 321 -18.83 -6.87 -6.19
N ARG A 322 -18.10 -7.66 -6.98
CA ARG A 322 -16.64 -7.69 -6.98
C ARG A 322 -16.13 -7.11 -8.28
N PHE A 323 -15.21 -6.16 -8.19
CA PHE A 323 -14.53 -5.57 -9.32
C PHE A 323 -13.04 -5.96 -9.29
N LEU A 324 -12.36 -5.74 -10.40
CA LEU A 324 -10.90 -5.94 -10.45
C LEU A 324 -10.19 -4.96 -9.52
N ASP A 325 -9.00 -5.35 -9.02
CA ASP A 325 -8.19 -4.45 -8.18
C ASP A 325 -7.86 -3.16 -8.94
N HIS A 326 -8.02 -2.03 -8.25
CA HIS A 326 -7.91 -0.69 -8.83
C HIS A 326 -8.92 -0.36 -9.95
N HIS A 327 -10.09 -0.99 -9.94
CA HIS A 327 -11.15 -0.69 -10.88
C HIS A 327 -11.56 0.79 -10.83
N ALA A 328 -11.64 1.44 -11.98
CA ALA A 328 -12.18 2.81 -12.08
C ALA A 328 -13.70 2.71 -12.29
N PHE A 329 -14.45 2.98 -11.22
CA PHE A 329 -15.91 2.93 -11.26
C PHE A 329 -16.46 3.95 -12.25
N ASN A 330 -17.27 3.50 -13.20
CA ASN A 330 -18.10 4.35 -14.06
C ASN A 330 -19.51 4.43 -13.51
N ASP A 331 -20.34 5.27 -14.12
CA ASP A 331 -21.71 5.49 -13.65
C ASP A 331 -22.58 4.21 -13.81
N GLU A 332 -22.36 3.42 -14.88
CA GLU A 332 -23.05 2.14 -15.09
C GLU A 332 -22.72 1.13 -13.98
N ASP A 333 -21.47 1.05 -13.55
CA ASP A 333 -21.07 0.19 -12.43
C ASP A 333 -21.80 0.56 -11.12
N LEU A 334 -21.89 1.86 -10.85
CA LEU A 334 -22.53 2.40 -9.64
C LEU A 334 -24.05 2.25 -9.68
N ASP A 335 -24.68 2.45 -10.84
CA ASP A 335 -26.10 2.20 -11.05
C ASP A 335 -26.42 0.72 -10.86
N GLU A 336 -25.57 -0.18 -11.35
CA GLU A 336 -25.76 -1.62 -11.15
C GLU A 336 -25.66 -2.02 -9.66
N VAL A 337 -24.70 -1.44 -8.92
CA VAL A 337 -24.56 -1.65 -7.47
C VAL A 337 -25.81 -1.16 -6.74
N LEU A 338 -26.32 0.02 -7.11
CA LEU A 338 -27.54 0.60 -6.51
C LEU A 338 -28.75 -0.25 -6.79
N ASP A 339 -28.97 -0.65 -8.04
CA ASP A 339 -30.07 -1.50 -8.45
C ASP A 339 -30.10 -2.83 -7.69
N GLN A 340 -28.94 -3.49 -7.55
CA GLN A 340 -28.81 -4.72 -6.78
C GLN A 340 -29.14 -4.49 -5.30
N ALA A 341 -28.64 -3.39 -4.71
CA ALA A 341 -28.92 -3.05 -3.32
C ALA A 341 -30.41 -2.80 -3.08
N LEU A 342 -31.09 -2.05 -3.96
CA LEU A 342 -32.51 -1.76 -3.87
C LEU A 342 -33.38 -3.03 -4.03
N ARG A 343 -33.10 -3.84 -5.06
CA ARG A 343 -33.82 -5.12 -5.28
C ARG A 343 -33.67 -6.08 -4.10
N ALA A 344 -32.47 -6.11 -3.50
CA ALA A 344 -32.19 -6.93 -2.34
C ALA A 344 -32.67 -6.31 -1.02
N LYS A 345 -33.30 -5.13 -1.04
CA LYS A 345 -33.77 -4.38 0.14
C LYS A 345 -32.62 -4.21 1.16
N ALA A 346 -31.47 -3.79 0.69
CA ALA A 346 -30.34 -3.44 1.56
C ALA A 346 -30.67 -2.16 2.34
N GLU A 347 -30.23 -2.10 3.59
CA GLU A 347 -30.40 -0.94 4.47
C GLU A 347 -29.17 -0.01 4.41
N MET A 348 -28.05 -0.52 3.89
CA MET A 348 -26.78 0.19 3.76
C MET A 348 -25.94 -0.42 2.63
N ILE A 349 -25.17 0.42 1.95
CA ILE A 349 -24.12 -0.01 1.03
C ILE A 349 -22.78 0.17 1.72
N ILE A 350 -21.93 -0.85 1.67
CA ILE A 350 -20.58 -0.80 2.28
C ILE A 350 -19.53 -1.13 1.24
N THR A 351 -18.44 -0.34 1.26
CA THR A 351 -17.27 -0.55 0.43
C THR A 351 -15.97 -0.51 1.25
N THR A 352 -14.82 -0.63 0.60
CA THR A 352 -13.52 -0.46 1.25
C THR A 352 -13.12 1.01 1.31
N GLU A 353 -12.26 1.39 2.25
CA GLU A 353 -11.74 2.76 2.34
C GLU A 353 -11.01 3.20 1.04
N LYS A 354 -10.27 2.27 0.41
CA LYS A 354 -9.58 2.50 -0.86
C LYS A 354 -10.54 2.81 -2.00
N ASP A 355 -11.70 2.14 -2.04
CA ASP A 355 -12.71 2.40 -3.05
C ASP A 355 -13.51 3.67 -2.74
N ALA A 356 -13.78 3.92 -1.45
CA ALA A 356 -14.53 5.08 -0.99
C ALA A 356 -13.93 6.41 -1.46
N VAL A 357 -12.60 6.55 -1.46
CA VAL A 357 -11.93 7.79 -1.93
C VAL A 357 -12.21 8.11 -3.40
N ARG A 358 -12.56 7.12 -4.22
CA ARG A 358 -12.92 7.31 -5.65
C ARG A 358 -14.39 7.66 -5.85
N LEU A 359 -15.21 7.49 -4.81
CA LEU A 359 -16.67 7.68 -4.84
C LEU A 359 -17.09 9.04 -4.31
N GLN A 360 -16.19 9.74 -3.57
CA GLN A 360 -16.50 11.02 -2.95
C GLN A 360 -17.08 12.02 -3.96
N GLY A 361 -18.27 12.55 -3.63
CA GLY A 361 -19.00 13.49 -4.47
C GLY A 361 -19.65 12.91 -5.74
N ARG A 362 -19.37 11.63 -6.07
CA ARG A 362 -19.82 10.99 -7.31
C ARG A 362 -20.98 10.03 -7.14
N PHE A 363 -21.09 9.37 -5.99
CA PHE A 363 -22.10 8.33 -5.76
C PHE A 363 -22.87 8.61 -4.47
N ARG A 364 -24.13 9.01 -4.61
CA ARG A 364 -25.03 9.38 -3.50
C ARG A 364 -26.30 8.56 -3.55
N PRO A 365 -26.27 7.30 -3.09
CA PRO A 365 -27.46 6.46 -3.06
C PRO A 365 -28.48 6.97 -2.01
N PRO A 366 -29.79 6.57 -2.12
CA PRO A 366 -30.84 6.98 -1.19
C PRO A 366 -30.74 6.28 0.18
N MET A 367 -29.71 5.48 0.40
CA MET A 367 -29.39 4.80 1.65
C MET A 367 -27.95 5.13 2.08
N PRO A 368 -27.55 4.93 3.35
CA PRO A 368 -26.20 5.19 3.78
C PRO A 368 -25.16 4.43 2.96
N LEU A 369 -24.14 5.16 2.45
CA LEU A 369 -22.97 4.62 1.81
C LEU A 369 -21.79 4.81 2.76
N ALA A 370 -21.21 3.70 3.23
CA ALA A 370 -20.14 3.71 4.21
C ALA A 370 -18.95 2.86 3.76
N PHE A 371 -17.82 3.07 4.38
CA PHE A 371 -16.65 2.21 4.24
C PHE A 371 -16.15 1.72 5.60
N VAL A 372 -15.44 0.58 5.57
CA VAL A 372 -14.82 0.01 6.76
C VAL A 372 -13.49 0.70 7.02
N ARG A 373 -13.35 1.31 8.19
CA ARG A 373 -12.09 1.84 8.69
C ARG A 373 -11.28 0.73 9.33
N LEU A 374 -10.03 0.58 8.88
CA LEU A 374 -9.08 -0.35 9.47
C LEU A 374 -8.07 0.38 10.35
N ASP A 375 -7.75 -0.17 11.52
CA ASP A 375 -6.60 0.22 12.34
C ASP A 375 -5.63 -0.98 12.47
N VAL A 376 -4.40 -0.67 12.85
CA VAL A 376 -3.35 -1.66 13.15
C VAL A 376 -3.27 -1.82 14.66
N GLN A 377 -3.62 -3.01 15.13
CA GLN A 377 -3.43 -3.42 16.50
C GLN A 377 -2.11 -4.18 16.61
N ILE A 378 -1.22 -3.74 17.50
CA ILE A 378 -0.02 -4.48 17.86
C ILE A 378 -0.42 -5.62 18.78
N LEU A 379 0.00 -6.83 18.45
CA LEU A 379 -0.33 -8.06 19.18
C LEU A 379 0.81 -8.44 20.12
N GLY A 380 0.45 -8.95 21.32
CA GLY A 380 1.42 -9.34 22.34
C GLY A 380 2.04 -8.14 23.04
N ASP A 381 3.31 -8.27 23.42
CA ASP A 381 4.03 -7.17 24.07
C ASP A 381 4.35 -6.06 23.06
N ALA A 382 3.86 -4.87 23.35
CA ALA A 382 4.11 -3.67 22.53
C ALA A 382 5.54 -3.12 22.71
N GLU A 383 6.40 -3.73 23.51
CA GLU A 383 7.76 -3.26 23.81
C GLU A 383 8.58 -3.09 22.53
N GLY A 384 8.60 -4.08 21.63
CA GLY A 384 9.33 -4.00 20.36
C GLY A 384 8.81 -2.85 19.48
N PHE A 385 7.50 -2.61 19.44
CA PHE A 385 6.93 -1.48 18.72
C PHE A 385 7.32 -0.15 19.36
N ASN A 386 7.24 -0.02 20.70
CA ASN A 386 7.63 1.17 21.41
C ASN A 386 9.13 1.45 21.24
N THR A 387 9.98 0.43 21.32
CA THR A 387 11.42 0.53 21.05
C THR A 387 11.69 1.03 19.63
N ALA A 388 10.95 0.55 18.63
CA ALA A 388 11.07 1.05 17.25
C ALA A 388 10.72 2.54 17.18
N VAL A 389 9.62 2.96 17.79
CA VAL A 389 9.19 4.37 17.83
C VAL A 389 10.22 5.23 18.55
N GLU A 390 10.70 4.82 19.72
CA GLU A 390 11.74 5.54 20.49
C GLU A 390 13.02 5.69 19.68
N ARG A 391 13.50 4.63 19.03
CA ARG A 391 14.68 4.66 18.19
C ARG A 391 14.53 5.63 17.00
N ILE A 392 13.32 5.79 16.46
CA ILE A 392 13.03 6.81 15.46
C ILE A 392 13.06 8.20 16.09
N CYS A 393 12.48 8.39 17.27
CA CYS A 393 12.40 9.67 17.96
C CYS A 393 13.76 10.15 18.54
N LEU A 394 14.55 9.26 19.12
CA LEU A 394 15.83 9.55 19.76
C LEU A 394 17.03 9.70 18.78
N GLY A 395 16.82 9.46 17.49
CA GLY A 395 17.90 9.66 16.50
C GLY A 395 18.27 11.13 16.36
N PRO A 396 19.48 11.45 15.83
CA PRO A 396 19.98 12.81 15.78
C PRO A 396 18.98 13.75 15.14
N THR A 397 18.53 14.71 15.92
CA THR A 397 17.87 15.91 15.42
C THR A 397 18.86 16.67 14.52
N ALA A 398 18.37 17.37 13.50
CA ALA A 398 19.18 18.07 12.49
C ALA A 398 20.23 19.09 13.04
N SER A 399 20.30 19.27 14.37
CA SER A 399 21.22 20.19 15.05
C SER A 399 22.58 19.60 15.44
N SER A 400 22.89 18.31 15.19
CA SER A 400 24.15 17.69 15.62
C SER A 400 25.14 17.35 14.48
N VAL A 401 24.98 17.91 13.28
CA VAL A 401 26.04 17.90 12.27
C VAL A 401 26.95 19.11 12.52
N THR A 402 27.62 19.13 13.67
CA THR A 402 28.80 19.94 13.84
C THR A 402 29.89 19.35 12.98
N ARG A 403 30.43 20.22 12.14
CA ARG A 403 31.66 20.04 11.33
C ARG A 403 32.76 19.44 12.21
N GLY A 404 33.15 18.23 11.92
CA GLY A 404 34.48 17.71 12.33
C GLY A 404 35.41 17.83 11.15
N PRO A 405 36.72 18.02 11.41
CA PRO A 405 37.70 18.59 10.51
C PRO A 405 37.97 17.79 9.22
#